data_3ab907aaf14fb63d98399e07a42af12c
#
_entry.id   3ab907aaf14fb63d98399e07a42af12c
#
_cell.length_a   1.000
_cell.length_b   1.000
_cell.length_c   1.000
_cell.angle_alpha   90.00
_cell.angle_beta   90.00
_cell.angle_gamma   90.00
#
_symmetry.space_group_name_H-M   'P 1'
#
loop_
_entity.id
_entity.type
_entity.pdbx_description
1 polymer ?
#
loop_
_entity_poly.entity_id
_entity_poly.type
_entity_poly.pdbx_seq_one_letter_code
_entity_poly.pdbx_strand_id
1 'polypeptide(L)'
;MDLKMKVLVVDDFATMRKVVRNMLRQIGFDNVSEAENGEEGFRMAKAGDFGLIVSGWNMPVMTGLEFLKAVRADEKTKKTPFLMVTAEALKENIIMAIQAGASNYIVKPFTPVVFEEKLSAIFKN
;
A
#
# COMPACT_ATOMS: atom_id res chain seq x y z
N MET A 1 10.75 6.25 -11.01
CA MET A 1 9.33 6.31 -10.57
C MET A 1 8.68 7.56 -11.14
N ASP A 2 7.43 7.45 -11.50
CA ASP A 2 6.64 8.62 -11.90
C ASP A 2 6.05 9.29 -10.65
N LEU A 3 6.65 10.40 -10.24
CA LEU A 3 6.25 11.11 -9.03
C LEU A 3 4.92 11.84 -9.16
N LYS A 4 4.34 11.90 -10.36
CA LYS A 4 3.03 12.51 -10.59
C LYS A 4 1.89 11.52 -10.44
N MET A 5 2.19 10.23 -10.28
CA MET A 5 1.15 9.23 -10.11
C MET A 5 0.34 9.48 -8.83
N LYS A 6 -0.90 9.04 -8.84
CA LYS A 6 -1.76 9.08 -7.66
C LYS A 6 -1.39 7.90 -6.75
N VAL A 7 -1.26 8.17 -5.47
CA VAL A 7 -0.96 7.16 -4.44
C VAL A 7 -2.12 7.09 -3.46
N LEU A 8 -2.54 5.87 -3.15
CA LEU A 8 -3.60 5.64 -2.16
C LEU A 8 -2.97 5.01 -0.91
N VAL A 9 -3.15 5.66 0.23
CA VAL A 9 -2.67 5.17 1.53
C VAL A 9 -3.87 4.70 2.33
N VAL A 10 -3.88 3.42 2.73
CA VAL A 10 -4.98 2.80 3.44
C VAL A 10 -4.49 2.27 4.79
N ASP A 11 -5.01 2.80 5.87
CA ASP A 11 -4.68 2.39 7.23
C ASP A 11 -5.74 2.96 8.17
N ASP A 12 -6.12 2.20 9.20
CA ASP A 12 -7.12 2.66 10.17
C ASP A 12 -6.55 3.68 11.14
N PHE A 13 -5.23 3.75 11.27
CA PHE A 13 -4.53 4.70 12.13
C PHE A 13 -4.20 5.99 11.37
N ALA A 14 -4.86 7.09 11.77
CA ALA A 14 -4.60 8.39 11.15
C ALA A 14 -3.13 8.80 11.27
N THR A 15 -2.50 8.50 12.41
CA THR A 15 -1.08 8.81 12.63
C THR A 15 -0.19 8.07 11.62
N MET A 16 -0.48 6.80 11.35
CA MET A 16 0.29 6.02 10.40
C MET A 16 0.09 6.55 8.97
N ARG A 17 -1.14 6.91 8.60
CA ARG A 17 -1.39 7.51 7.29
C ARG A 17 -0.56 8.79 7.11
N LYS A 18 -0.48 9.61 8.16
CA LYS A 18 0.32 10.83 8.14
C LYS A 18 1.81 10.54 7.97
N VAL A 19 2.32 9.54 8.68
CA VAL A 19 3.73 9.14 8.58
C VAL A 19 4.05 8.70 7.15
N VAL A 20 3.25 7.83 6.58
CA VAL A 20 3.45 7.31 5.22
C VAL A 20 3.32 8.46 4.20
N ARG A 21 2.32 9.31 4.36
CA ARG A 21 2.11 10.46 3.49
C ARG A 21 3.32 11.39 3.51
N ASN A 22 3.87 11.66 4.69
CA ASN A 22 5.05 12.53 4.81
C ASN A 22 6.28 11.90 4.14
N MET A 23 6.46 10.58 4.27
CA MET A 23 7.55 9.88 3.60
C MET A 23 7.41 9.94 2.08
N LEU A 24 6.19 9.74 1.58
CA LEU A 24 5.91 9.85 0.14
C LEU A 24 6.21 11.26 -0.36
N ARG A 25 5.80 12.27 0.41
CA ARG A 25 6.03 13.66 0.06
C ARG A 25 7.51 14.01 0.01
N GLN A 26 8.30 13.47 0.95
CA GLN A 26 9.75 13.67 0.95
C GLN A 26 10.42 13.07 -0.28
N ILE A 27 9.88 11.97 -0.79
CA ILE A 27 10.37 11.34 -2.02
C ILE A 27 9.99 12.19 -3.25
N GLY A 28 8.88 12.91 -3.17
CA GLY A 28 8.43 13.79 -4.23
C GLY A 28 7.01 13.56 -4.73
N PHE A 29 6.27 12.63 -4.10
CA PHE A 29 4.88 12.39 -4.46
C PHE A 29 3.97 13.48 -3.85
N ASP A 30 3.20 14.15 -4.69
CA ASP A 30 2.29 15.21 -4.25
C ASP A 30 0.82 14.78 -4.25
N ASN A 31 0.48 13.74 -4.99
CA ASN A 31 -0.92 13.34 -5.19
C ASN A 31 -1.24 12.10 -4.36
N VAL A 32 -1.46 12.31 -3.06
CA VAL A 32 -1.71 11.23 -2.10
C VAL A 32 -3.13 11.33 -1.55
N SER A 33 -3.90 10.26 -1.68
CA SER A 33 -5.23 10.12 -1.10
C SER A 33 -5.19 9.11 0.04
N GLU A 34 -6.15 9.20 0.96
CA GLU A 34 -6.19 8.35 2.15
C GLU A 34 -7.54 7.65 2.28
N ALA A 35 -7.51 6.43 2.84
CA ALA A 35 -8.69 5.67 3.21
C ALA A 35 -8.48 5.04 4.58
N GLU A 36 -9.57 4.83 5.33
CA GLU A 36 -9.51 4.36 6.72
C GLU A 36 -9.58 2.84 6.85
N ASN A 37 -10.00 2.15 5.80
CA ASN A 37 -10.10 0.68 5.81
C ASN A 37 -10.08 0.15 4.39
N GLY A 38 -10.01 -1.18 4.27
CA GLY A 38 -9.91 -1.82 2.97
C GLY A 38 -11.14 -1.64 2.08
N GLU A 39 -12.33 -1.57 2.66
CA GLU A 39 -13.56 -1.38 1.88
C GLU A 39 -13.57 -0.01 1.20
N GLU A 40 -13.27 1.04 1.96
CA GLU A 40 -13.15 2.39 1.41
C GLU A 40 -12.02 2.45 0.40
N GLY A 41 -10.87 1.85 0.74
CA GLY A 41 -9.71 1.80 -0.15
C GLY A 41 -10.03 1.14 -1.48
N PHE A 42 -10.75 0.02 -1.45
CA PHE A 42 -11.12 -0.67 -2.67
C PHE A 42 -12.09 0.15 -3.53
N ARG A 43 -13.07 0.79 -2.89
CA ARG A 43 -13.99 1.69 -3.59
C ARG A 43 -13.23 2.81 -4.29
N MET A 44 -12.28 3.42 -3.59
CA MET A 44 -11.45 4.50 -4.15
C MET A 44 -10.54 3.99 -5.27
N ALA A 45 -9.94 2.82 -5.07
CA ALA A 45 -9.06 2.23 -6.08
C ALA A 45 -9.79 1.97 -7.39
N LYS A 46 -11.03 1.51 -7.32
CA LYS A 46 -11.86 1.26 -8.52
C LYS A 46 -12.28 2.56 -9.20
N ALA A 47 -12.51 3.61 -8.43
CA ALA A 47 -13.02 4.90 -8.96
C ALA A 47 -11.91 5.77 -9.53
N GLY A 48 -10.66 5.62 -9.08
CA GLY A 48 -9.53 6.42 -9.52
C GLY A 48 -8.50 5.61 -10.29
N ASP A 49 -7.50 6.30 -10.82
CA ASP A 49 -6.38 5.65 -11.52
C ASP A 49 -5.14 5.79 -10.66
N PHE A 50 -5.04 4.94 -9.63
CA PHE A 50 -3.90 4.98 -8.72
C PHE A 50 -2.73 4.19 -9.29
N GLY A 51 -1.54 4.77 -9.19
CA GLY A 51 -0.30 4.11 -9.62
C GLY A 51 0.37 3.32 -8.52
N LEU A 52 -0.10 3.47 -7.27
CA LEU A 52 0.46 2.76 -6.12
C LEU A 52 -0.57 2.74 -4.99
N ILE A 53 -0.68 1.60 -4.32
CA ILE A 53 -1.44 1.47 -3.08
C ILE A 53 -0.46 1.10 -1.97
N VAL A 54 -0.52 1.81 -0.84
CA VAL A 54 0.24 1.50 0.38
C VAL A 54 -0.80 1.16 1.44
N SER A 55 -0.81 -0.07 1.93
CA SER A 55 -1.86 -0.55 2.83
C SER A 55 -1.32 -1.21 4.08
N GLY A 56 -1.94 -0.92 5.23
CA GLY A 56 -1.75 -1.68 6.44
C GLY A 56 -2.38 -3.06 6.31
N TRP A 57 -2.03 -3.96 7.23
CA TRP A 57 -2.61 -5.32 7.28
C TRP A 57 -3.80 -5.38 8.23
N ASN A 58 -3.59 -4.97 9.48
CA ASN A 58 -4.63 -5.05 10.51
C ASN A 58 -5.54 -3.83 10.43
N MET A 59 -6.70 -4.01 9.83
CA MET A 59 -7.70 -2.96 9.67
C MET A 59 -9.09 -3.55 9.93
N PRO A 60 -10.04 -2.74 10.46
CA PRO A 60 -11.42 -3.22 10.63
C PRO A 60 -12.12 -3.32 9.29
N VAL A 61 -13.24 -4.02 9.26
CA VAL A 61 -14.14 -4.19 8.11
C VAL A 61 -13.51 -5.08 7.03
N MET A 62 -12.33 -4.72 6.53
CA MET A 62 -11.61 -5.50 5.52
C MET A 62 -10.12 -5.38 5.82
N THR A 63 -9.47 -6.52 6.09
CA THR A 63 -8.03 -6.54 6.36
C THR A 63 -7.23 -6.17 5.12
N GLY A 64 -5.95 -5.82 5.31
CA GLY A 64 -5.07 -5.53 4.18
C GLY A 64 -4.92 -6.70 3.22
N LEU A 65 -4.89 -7.93 3.74
CA LEU A 65 -4.81 -9.12 2.91
C LEU A 65 -6.08 -9.30 2.07
N GLU A 66 -7.25 -9.11 2.67
CA GLU A 66 -8.51 -9.18 1.96
C GLU A 66 -8.62 -8.08 0.89
N PHE A 67 -8.17 -6.89 1.23
CA PHE A 67 -8.11 -5.75 0.32
C PHE A 67 -7.21 -6.06 -0.88
N LEU A 68 -6.01 -6.59 -0.62
CA LEU A 68 -5.07 -7.00 -1.67
C LEU A 68 -5.71 -8.03 -2.61
N LYS A 69 -6.37 -9.04 -2.06
CA LYS A 69 -7.04 -10.06 -2.86
C LYS A 69 -8.13 -9.45 -3.73
N ALA A 70 -8.91 -8.52 -3.19
CA ALA A 70 -9.95 -7.83 -3.95
C ALA A 70 -9.36 -6.99 -5.09
N VAL A 71 -8.27 -6.28 -4.83
CA VAL A 71 -7.56 -5.48 -5.83
C VAL A 71 -7.07 -6.37 -6.97
N ARG A 72 -6.51 -7.53 -6.66
CA ARG A 72 -5.98 -8.46 -7.67
C ARG A 72 -7.07 -9.19 -8.46
N ALA A 73 -8.27 -9.31 -7.88
CA ALA A 73 -9.39 -9.98 -8.53
C ALA A 73 -10.20 -9.06 -9.47
N ASP A 74 -10.01 -7.76 -9.37
CA ASP A 74 -10.78 -6.78 -10.17
C ASP A 74 -10.00 -6.40 -11.43
N GLU A 75 -10.67 -6.44 -12.59
CA GLU A 75 -10.02 -6.16 -13.87
C GLU A 75 -9.37 -4.79 -13.94
N LYS A 76 -9.96 -3.79 -13.31
CA LYS A 76 -9.44 -2.42 -13.34
C LYS A 76 -8.20 -2.25 -12.47
N THR A 77 -8.13 -2.95 -11.32
CA THR A 77 -7.09 -2.72 -10.30
C THR A 77 -6.07 -3.84 -10.21
N LYS A 78 -6.25 -4.95 -10.92
CA LYS A 78 -5.44 -6.16 -10.73
C LYS A 78 -3.94 -5.96 -10.92
N LYS A 79 -3.52 -4.94 -11.65
CA LYS A 79 -2.09 -4.67 -11.91
C LYS A 79 -1.54 -3.49 -11.10
N THR A 80 -2.36 -2.87 -10.26
CA THR A 80 -1.92 -1.73 -9.47
C THR A 80 -0.83 -2.17 -8.48
N PRO A 81 0.34 -1.52 -8.47
CA PRO A 81 1.37 -1.83 -7.48
C PRO A 81 0.86 -1.68 -6.07
N PHE A 82 1.22 -2.62 -5.20
CA PHE A 82 0.67 -2.71 -3.84
C PHE A 82 1.81 -2.99 -2.86
N LEU A 83 2.05 -2.05 -1.95
CA LEU A 83 3.02 -2.20 -0.87
C LEU A 83 2.28 -2.48 0.44
N MET A 84 2.55 -3.64 1.04
CA MET A 84 1.98 -3.99 2.33
C MET A 84 2.88 -3.47 3.46
N VAL A 85 2.30 -2.69 4.38
CA VAL A 85 3.00 -2.14 5.54
C VAL A 85 2.39 -2.74 6.80
N THR A 86 3.15 -3.48 7.60
CA THR A 86 2.57 -4.24 8.68
C THR A 86 3.56 -4.49 9.83
N ALA A 87 3.01 -4.72 11.02
CA ALA A 87 3.78 -5.23 12.15
C ALA A 87 3.96 -6.75 12.09
N GLU A 88 3.28 -7.42 11.15
CA GLU A 88 3.35 -8.88 11.00
C GLU A 88 4.66 -9.30 10.36
N ALA A 89 5.62 -9.71 11.20
CA ALA A 89 6.96 -10.09 10.76
C ALA A 89 7.14 -11.60 10.56
N LEU A 90 6.10 -12.39 10.82
CA LEU A 90 6.18 -13.84 10.66
C LEU A 90 6.35 -14.20 9.19
N LYS A 91 7.25 -15.13 8.93
CA LYS A 91 7.59 -15.55 7.58
C LYS A 91 6.36 -16.02 6.79
N GLU A 92 5.46 -16.78 7.41
CA GLU A 92 4.25 -17.26 6.75
C GLU A 92 3.31 -16.12 6.35
N ASN A 93 3.26 -15.03 7.12
CA ASN A 93 2.45 -13.87 6.77
C ASN A 93 3.04 -13.10 5.58
N ILE A 94 4.36 -13.00 5.55
CA ILE A 94 5.06 -12.38 4.41
C ILE A 94 4.79 -13.19 3.15
N ILE A 95 4.89 -14.51 3.24
CA ILE A 95 4.62 -15.42 2.11
C ILE A 95 3.18 -15.27 1.65
N MET A 96 2.22 -15.21 2.58
CA MET A 96 0.80 -15.02 2.24
C MET A 96 0.58 -13.74 1.43
N ALA A 97 1.20 -12.64 1.84
CA ALA A 97 1.06 -11.36 1.14
C ALA A 97 1.65 -11.46 -0.28
N ILE A 98 2.83 -12.04 -0.41
CA ILE A 98 3.48 -12.18 -1.72
C ILE A 98 2.67 -13.11 -2.63
N GLN A 99 2.18 -14.23 -2.11
CA GLN A 99 1.35 -15.15 -2.88
C GLN A 99 0.02 -14.53 -3.29
N ALA A 100 -0.52 -13.62 -2.48
CA ALA A 100 -1.74 -12.89 -2.82
C ALA A 100 -1.51 -11.77 -3.83
N GLY A 101 -0.24 -11.47 -4.16
CA GLY A 101 0.10 -10.53 -5.20
C GLY A 101 0.63 -9.19 -4.71
N ALA A 102 1.10 -9.08 -3.45
CA ALA A 102 1.76 -7.87 -3.00
C ALA A 102 3.03 -7.63 -3.82
N SER A 103 3.21 -6.40 -4.27
CA SER A 103 4.41 -6.05 -5.05
C SER A 103 5.64 -6.01 -4.17
N ASN A 104 5.48 -5.59 -2.92
CA ASN A 104 6.53 -5.63 -1.91
C ASN A 104 5.91 -5.56 -0.52
N TYR A 105 6.76 -5.58 0.49
CA TYR A 105 6.36 -5.78 1.87
C TYR A 105 7.35 -5.04 2.78
N ILE A 106 6.84 -4.36 3.80
CA ILE A 106 7.68 -3.65 4.76
C ILE A 106 7.15 -3.86 6.17
N VAL A 107 8.05 -4.14 7.13
CA VAL A 107 7.70 -4.43 8.52
C VAL A 107 7.93 -3.19 9.38
N LYS A 108 6.95 -2.85 10.21
CA LYS A 108 7.07 -1.78 11.20
C LYS A 108 7.92 -2.25 12.39
N PRO A 109 8.75 -1.39 12.99
CA PRO A 109 9.03 -0.02 12.58
C PRO A 109 10.03 0.02 11.42
N PHE A 110 9.96 1.06 10.59
CA PHE A 110 10.85 1.22 9.45
C PHE A 110 11.30 2.69 9.34
N THR A 111 12.38 2.90 8.59
CA THR A 111 12.94 4.24 8.37
C THR A 111 12.51 4.76 7.00
N PRO A 112 12.62 6.09 6.76
CA PRO A 112 12.37 6.63 5.43
C PRO A 112 13.26 6.00 4.35
N VAL A 113 14.51 5.66 4.69
CA VAL A 113 15.43 5.02 3.75
C VAL A 113 14.92 3.65 3.33
N VAL A 114 14.49 2.83 4.28
CA VAL A 114 13.94 1.50 3.99
C VAL A 114 12.66 1.62 3.17
N PHE A 115 11.80 2.56 3.52
CA PHE A 115 10.56 2.80 2.78
C PHE A 115 10.86 3.12 1.30
N GLU A 116 11.80 4.03 1.07
CA GLU A 116 12.17 4.40 -0.29
C GLU A 116 12.80 3.24 -1.06
N GLU A 117 13.63 2.43 -0.40
CA GLU A 117 14.21 1.24 -1.02
C GLU A 117 13.14 0.26 -1.47
N LYS A 118 12.12 0.03 -0.64
CA LYS A 118 11.02 -0.88 -0.96
C LYS A 118 10.19 -0.37 -2.14
N LEU A 119 9.95 0.94 -2.19
CA LEU A 119 9.26 1.55 -3.33
C LEU A 119 10.07 1.44 -4.60
N SER A 120 11.36 1.75 -4.53
CA SER A 120 12.25 1.69 -5.70
C SER A 120 12.29 0.28 -6.27
N ALA A 121 12.28 -0.75 -5.43
CA ALA A 121 12.26 -2.14 -5.87
C ALA A 121 10.97 -2.47 -6.64
N ILE A 122 9.83 -1.88 -6.26
CA ILE A 122 8.55 -2.10 -6.97
C ILE A 122 8.61 -1.55 -8.39
N PHE A 123 9.21 -0.37 -8.56
CA PHE A 123 9.23 0.34 -9.84
C PHE A 123 10.52 0.14 -10.63
N LYS A 124 11.34 -0.79 -10.20
CA LYS A 124 12.57 -1.13 -10.89
C LYS A 124 12.26 -1.86 -12.19
N ASN A 125 12.87 -1.42 -13.25
CA ASN A 125 12.76 -2.07 -14.56
C ASN A 125 13.81 -3.16 -14.72
#